data_19e2c4d23231a2d87e0ffbd5be11a9dd
#
_entry.id   19e2c4d23231a2d87e0ffbd5be11a9dd
#
_cell.length_a   1.000
_cell.length_b   1.000
_cell.length_c   1.000
_cell.angle_alpha   90.00
_cell.angle_beta   90.00
_cell.angle_gamma   90.00
#
_symmetry.space_group_name_H-M   'P 1'
#
loop_
_entity.id
_entity.type
_entity.pdbx_description
1 polymer ?
#
loop_
_entity_poly.entity_id
_entity_poly.type
_entity_poly.pdbx_seq_one_letter_code
_entity_poly.pdbx_strand_id
1 'polypeptide(L)'
;IQFARDRESGALRVIEMNPRVSRSSALASKATGYPIAKVAAKLAVGYTLDEIPNDLTGTTPASFEPTLDYVVVKFPRFSFEKFPGADRTLGTQMKSVGEAMGIGRSFSEAFLKAQRARELDDGWEPHNLHPWFEGELEAARQTLNRITSLDALVADDWLRLKRAGWSDAAIAEHCGRSEELVRAKRRSWGVRPSYRRVDSCAAEVEAASNYLYSTWGEEDEARPDGEKPRVVILGSGPNRIGQ
;
A
#
# COMPACT_ATOMS: atom_id res chain seq x y z
N ILE A 1 -17.88 5.94 9.41
CA ILE A 1 -17.99 5.54 10.81
C ILE A 1 -16.67 4.92 11.24
N GLN A 2 -16.19 5.26 12.43
CA GLN A 2 -15.01 4.65 13.03
C GLN A 2 -15.46 3.73 14.17
N PHE A 3 -14.86 2.55 14.22
CA PHE A 3 -15.13 1.55 15.23
C PHE A 3 -13.85 1.20 16.01
N ALA A 4 -14.01 0.92 17.29
CA ALA A 4 -13.02 0.20 18.08
C ALA A 4 -13.52 -1.21 18.35
N ARG A 5 -12.62 -2.18 18.28
CA ARG A 5 -12.89 -3.56 18.71
C ARG A 5 -12.15 -3.85 19.99
N ASP A 6 -12.91 -4.27 21.00
CA ASP A 6 -12.34 -4.72 22.26
C ASP A 6 -11.56 -6.02 22.04
N ARG A 7 -10.35 -6.11 22.57
CA ARG A 7 -9.45 -7.24 22.31
C ARG A 7 -9.88 -8.51 23.02
N GLU A 8 -10.50 -8.38 24.20
CA GLU A 8 -10.88 -9.52 25.03
C GLU A 8 -12.27 -10.03 24.65
N SER A 9 -13.26 -9.15 24.62
CA SER A 9 -14.64 -9.51 24.34
C SER A 9 -15.01 -9.56 22.87
N GLY A 10 -14.20 -8.97 21.98
CA GLY A 10 -14.50 -8.81 20.56
C GLY A 10 -15.60 -7.80 20.27
N ALA A 11 -16.12 -7.11 21.27
CA ALA A 11 -17.23 -6.16 21.14
C ALA A 11 -16.83 -4.96 20.26
N LEU A 12 -17.71 -4.58 19.34
CA LEU A 12 -17.55 -3.39 18.50
C LEU A 12 -18.18 -2.18 19.19
N ARG A 13 -17.43 -1.10 19.27
CA ARG A 13 -17.88 0.20 19.78
C ARG A 13 -17.73 1.24 18.69
N VAL A 14 -18.77 2.04 18.47
CA VAL A 14 -18.69 3.21 17.58
C VAL A 14 -17.90 4.29 18.30
N ILE A 15 -16.85 4.80 17.64
CA ILE A 15 -16.07 5.94 18.15
C ILE A 15 -16.69 7.24 17.66
N GLU A 16 -16.84 7.38 16.34
CA GLU A 16 -17.42 8.57 15.73
C GLU A 16 -17.99 8.28 14.33
N MET A 17 -18.85 9.15 13.87
CA MET A 17 -19.31 9.21 12.48
C MET A 17 -19.04 10.59 11.90
N ASN A 18 -18.34 10.63 10.77
CA ASN A 18 -18.11 11.84 10.02
C ASN A 18 -19.06 11.89 8.82
N PRO A 19 -20.11 12.74 8.79
CA PRO A 19 -21.08 12.81 7.70
C PRO A 19 -20.50 13.56 6.50
N ARG A 20 -19.38 13.11 5.99
CA ARG A 20 -18.64 13.68 4.88
C ARG A 20 -17.71 12.65 4.24
N VAL A 21 -17.26 12.89 3.01
CA VAL A 21 -16.13 12.18 2.42
C VAL A 21 -14.84 12.68 3.09
N SER A 22 -14.20 11.81 3.85
CA SER A 22 -12.97 12.11 4.59
C SER A 22 -11.72 11.78 3.78
N ARG A 23 -10.54 12.16 4.30
CA ARG A 23 -9.25 11.70 3.73
C ARG A 23 -9.16 10.17 3.71
N SER A 24 -9.66 9.51 4.75
CA SER A 24 -9.71 8.04 4.80
C SER A 24 -10.59 7.45 3.71
N SER A 25 -11.70 8.11 3.34
CA SER A 25 -12.54 7.69 2.21
C SER A 25 -11.80 7.85 0.86
N ALA A 26 -11.04 8.95 0.69
CA ALA A 26 -10.22 9.13 -0.51
C ALA A 26 -9.12 8.06 -0.62
N LEU A 27 -8.48 7.71 0.52
CA LEU A 27 -7.50 6.64 0.56
C LEU A 27 -8.14 5.27 0.25
N ALA A 28 -9.32 4.98 0.82
CA ALA A 28 -10.06 3.76 0.54
C ALA A 28 -10.46 3.65 -0.94
N SER A 29 -10.88 4.76 -1.57
CA SER A 29 -11.16 4.80 -3.01
C SER A 29 -9.94 4.43 -3.84
N LYS A 30 -8.75 4.89 -3.46
CA LYS A 30 -7.50 4.51 -4.15
C LYS A 30 -7.09 3.08 -3.88
N ALA A 31 -7.29 2.62 -2.65
CA ALA A 31 -6.95 1.27 -2.23
C ALA A 31 -7.81 0.20 -2.91
N THR A 32 -9.03 0.53 -3.27
CA THR A 32 -10.00 -0.40 -3.84
C THR A 32 -10.33 -0.12 -5.31
N GLY A 33 -9.96 1.06 -5.83
CA GLY A 33 -10.42 1.55 -7.11
C GLY A 33 -11.88 2.02 -7.10
N TYR A 34 -12.64 1.77 -6.02
CA TYR A 34 -14.06 2.11 -5.91
C TYR A 34 -14.27 3.62 -5.70
N PRO A 35 -15.03 4.31 -6.55
CA PRO A 35 -15.16 5.78 -6.52
C PRO A 35 -16.17 6.24 -5.46
N ILE A 36 -15.83 6.16 -4.18
CA ILE A 36 -16.72 6.46 -3.05
C ILE A 36 -17.39 7.82 -3.18
N ALA A 37 -16.65 8.86 -3.55
CA ALA A 37 -17.21 10.21 -3.67
C ALA A 37 -18.28 10.32 -4.78
N LYS A 38 -18.05 9.69 -5.92
CA LYS A 38 -19.00 9.64 -7.04
C LYS A 38 -20.27 8.89 -6.65
N VAL A 39 -20.13 7.74 -6.01
CA VAL A 39 -21.26 6.95 -5.53
C VAL A 39 -22.03 7.74 -4.47
N ALA A 40 -21.34 8.33 -3.50
CA ALA A 40 -21.97 9.16 -2.46
C ALA A 40 -22.77 10.35 -3.05
N ALA A 41 -22.26 10.99 -4.10
CA ALA A 41 -22.98 12.08 -4.78
C ALA A 41 -24.26 11.57 -5.45
N LYS A 42 -24.25 10.39 -6.08
CA LYS A 42 -25.44 9.80 -6.69
C LYS A 42 -26.49 9.39 -5.64
N LEU A 43 -26.04 8.80 -4.53
CA LEU A 43 -26.93 8.48 -3.40
C LEU A 43 -27.60 9.74 -2.82
N ALA A 44 -26.87 10.84 -2.73
CA ALA A 44 -27.38 12.11 -2.21
C ALA A 44 -28.50 12.73 -3.07
N VAL A 45 -28.58 12.40 -4.35
CA VAL A 45 -29.65 12.84 -5.26
C VAL A 45 -30.74 11.78 -5.48
N GLY A 46 -30.73 10.71 -4.68
CA GLY A 46 -31.83 9.74 -4.58
C GLY A 46 -31.64 8.41 -5.27
N TYR A 47 -30.50 8.14 -5.91
CA TYR A 47 -30.21 6.80 -6.43
C TYR A 47 -29.97 5.82 -5.28
N THR A 48 -30.26 4.55 -5.51
CA THR A 48 -29.87 3.44 -4.63
C THR A 48 -28.57 2.79 -5.11
N LEU A 49 -27.90 2.00 -4.25
CA LEU A 49 -26.67 1.30 -4.63
C LEU A 49 -26.89 0.30 -5.79
N ASP A 50 -28.07 -0.28 -5.87
CA ASP A 50 -28.41 -1.26 -6.91
C ASP A 50 -28.68 -0.61 -8.27
N GLU A 51 -29.08 0.66 -8.28
CA GLU A 51 -29.29 1.46 -9.50
C GLU A 51 -27.99 2.07 -10.04
N ILE A 52 -26.95 2.17 -9.20
CA ILE A 52 -25.67 2.74 -9.60
C ILE A 52 -24.78 1.62 -10.17
N PRO A 53 -24.30 1.72 -11.42
CA PRO A 53 -23.35 0.76 -11.94
C PRO A 53 -22.00 0.88 -11.22
N ASN A 54 -21.34 -0.27 -11.03
CA ASN A 54 -19.99 -0.35 -10.50
C ASN A 54 -18.99 0.05 -11.61
N ASP A 55 -18.26 1.14 -11.41
CA ASP A 55 -17.31 1.64 -12.40
C ASP A 55 -16.10 0.70 -12.64
N LEU A 56 -15.81 -0.20 -11.70
CA LEU A 56 -14.68 -1.13 -11.82
C LEU A 56 -15.05 -2.33 -12.71
N THR A 57 -16.21 -2.89 -12.51
CA THR A 57 -16.64 -4.09 -13.23
C THR A 57 -17.44 -3.76 -14.50
N GLY A 58 -18.12 -2.62 -14.51
CA GLY A 58 -19.02 -2.21 -15.59
C GLY A 58 -20.27 -3.08 -15.72
N THR A 59 -20.30 -4.26 -15.12
CA THR A 59 -21.35 -5.30 -15.27
C THR A 59 -22.10 -5.59 -13.98
N THR A 60 -21.60 -5.13 -12.83
CA THR A 60 -22.23 -5.31 -11.52
C THR A 60 -22.75 -3.99 -10.97
N PRO A 61 -23.71 -4.01 -10.01
CA PRO A 61 -24.14 -2.80 -9.32
C PRO A 61 -23.09 -2.31 -8.31
N ALA A 62 -23.22 -1.06 -7.86
CA ALA A 62 -22.35 -0.48 -6.85
C ALA A 62 -22.45 -1.16 -5.47
N SER A 63 -23.48 -1.97 -5.25
CA SER A 63 -23.67 -2.83 -4.07
C SER A 63 -22.80 -4.09 -4.10
N PHE A 64 -22.10 -4.38 -5.20
CA PHE A 64 -21.19 -5.53 -5.31
C PHE A 64 -20.14 -5.51 -4.19
N GLU A 65 -20.07 -6.60 -3.44
CA GLU A 65 -19.14 -6.71 -2.30
C GLU A 65 -17.70 -6.87 -2.81
N PRO A 66 -16.75 -6.03 -2.34
CA PRO A 66 -15.38 -6.07 -2.82
C PRO A 66 -14.64 -7.31 -2.31
N THR A 67 -13.86 -7.92 -3.19
CA THR A 67 -12.91 -9.00 -2.89
C THR A 67 -11.51 -8.55 -3.28
N LEU A 68 -10.56 -8.57 -2.33
CA LEU A 68 -9.20 -8.13 -2.55
C LEU A 68 -8.24 -9.32 -2.51
N ASP A 69 -7.35 -9.40 -3.50
CA ASP A 69 -6.25 -10.36 -3.56
C ASP A 69 -4.87 -9.72 -3.31
N TYR A 70 -4.86 -8.49 -2.82
CA TYR A 70 -3.67 -7.72 -2.42
C TYR A 70 -3.84 -7.12 -1.02
N VAL A 71 -2.74 -6.68 -0.44
CA VAL A 71 -2.71 -6.07 0.89
C VAL A 71 -2.47 -4.57 0.76
N VAL A 72 -3.24 -3.79 1.51
CA VAL A 72 -3.05 -2.35 1.65
C VAL A 72 -2.69 -2.00 3.08
N VAL A 73 -1.55 -1.37 3.28
CA VAL A 73 -1.11 -0.86 4.58
C VAL A 73 -1.20 0.66 4.57
N LYS A 74 -1.97 1.19 5.51
CA LYS A 74 -2.02 2.62 5.81
C LYS A 74 -1.13 2.90 7.00
N PHE A 75 -0.21 3.85 6.85
CA PHE A 75 0.75 4.22 7.88
C PHE A 75 0.55 5.69 8.29
N PRO A 76 0.27 6.01 9.55
CA PRO A 76 0.13 7.40 9.99
C PRO A 76 1.47 8.12 9.98
N ARG A 77 1.43 9.42 9.72
CA ARG A 77 2.57 10.33 9.84
C ARG A 77 2.34 11.23 11.04
N PHE A 78 3.34 11.27 11.92
CA PHE A 78 3.42 12.21 13.03
C PHE A 78 4.55 13.19 12.75
N SER A 79 4.38 14.47 13.08
CA SER A 79 5.41 15.50 12.87
C SER A 79 6.05 15.91 14.20
N PHE A 80 6.31 14.95 15.09
CA PHE A 80 6.90 15.21 16.39
C PHE A 80 8.30 15.86 16.30
N GLU A 81 9.03 15.60 15.22
CA GLU A 81 10.32 16.23 14.95
C GLU A 81 10.24 17.75 14.78
N LYS A 82 9.06 18.27 14.40
CA LYS A 82 8.82 19.71 14.26
C LYS A 82 8.38 20.40 15.55
N PHE A 83 8.05 19.62 16.58
CA PHE A 83 7.53 20.10 17.85
C PHE A 83 8.35 19.53 19.02
N PRO A 84 9.57 20.07 19.30
CA PRO A 84 10.37 19.63 20.42
C PRO A 84 9.58 19.75 21.74
N GLY A 85 9.62 18.70 22.56
CA GLY A 85 8.88 18.64 23.83
C GLY A 85 7.42 18.19 23.72
N ALA A 86 6.90 17.93 22.53
CA ALA A 86 5.57 17.35 22.37
C ALA A 86 5.51 15.91 22.95
N ASP A 87 4.42 15.61 23.65
CA ASP A 87 4.16 14.25 24.13
C ASP A 87 3.92 13.30 22.94
N ARG A 88 4.79 12.29 22.81
CA ARG A 88 4.75 11.29 21.75
C ARG A 88 3.84 10.11 22.06
N THR A 89 3.33 10.01 23.29
CA THR A 89 2.43 8.93 23.70
C THR A 89 1.12 9.01 22.93
N LEU A 90 0.74 7.94 22.24
CA LEU A 90 -0.53 7.87 21.55
C LEU A 90 -1.66 7.66 22.57
N GLY A 91 -2.75 8.38 22.39
CA GLY A 91 -3.92 8.35 23.26
C GLY A 91 -5.20 8.62 22.47
N THR A 92 -6.19 9.18 23.13
CA THR A 92 -7.51 9.48 22.53
C THR A 92 -7.48 10.70 21.61
N GLN A 93 -6.44 11.53 21.67
CA GLN A 93 -6.28 12.69 20.81
C GLN A 93 -5.60 12.31 19.50
N MET A 94 -6.09 12.87 18.38
CA MET A 94 -5.45 12.70 17.09
C MET A 94 -4.13 13.48 17.05
N LYS A 95 -3.01 12.77 16.87
CA LYS A 95 -1.67 13.36 16.76
C LYS A 95 -1.08 13.22 15.34
N SER A 96 -1.68 12.42 14.49
CA SER A 96 -1.24 12.26 13.10
C SER A 96 -1.58 13.49 12.26
N VAL A 97 -0.64 13.88 11.39
CA VAL A 97 -0.77 15.02 10.47
C VAL A 97 -0.96 14.60 9.01
N GLY A 98 -0.76 13.33 8.72
CA GLY A 98 -0.87 12.76 7.40
C GLY A 98 -0.80 11.24 7.45
N GLU A 99 -0.74 10.63 6.29
CA GLU A 99 -0.71 9.18 6.13
C GLU A 99 0.05 8.79 4.87
N ALA A 100 0.70 7.64 4.90
CA ALA A 100 1.29 6.98 3.74
C ALA A 100 0.54 5.69 3.48
N MET A 101 0.55 5.22 2.23
CA MET A 101 -0.07 3.97 1.82
C MET A 101 0.92 3.13 1.02
N GLY A 102 0.94 1.83 1.32
CA GLY A 102 1.63 0.82 0.53
C GLY A 102 0.67 -0.25 0.06
N ILE A 103 0.82 -0.70 -1.18
CA ILE A 103 0.08 -1.81 -1.75
C ILE A 103 1.07 -2.88 -2.19
N GLY A 104 0.78 -4.14 -1.89
CA GLY A 104 1.62 -5.29 -2.24
C GLY A 104 0.83 -6.59 -2.24
N ARG A 105 1.47 -7.67 -2.69
CA ARG A 105 0.90 -9.04 -2.68
C ARG A 105 1.02 -9.72 -1.31
N SER A 106 1.88 -9.17 -0.44
CA SER A 106 2.05 -9.64 0.94
C SER A 106 2.00 -8.48 1.91
N PHE A 107 1.76 -8.79 3.20
CA PHE A 107 1.80 -7.78 4.26
C PHE A 107 3.17 -7.11 4.35
N SER A 108 4.26 -7.89 4.34
CA SER A 108 5.62 -7.35 4.43
C SER A 108 5.95 -6.40 3.26
N GLU A 109 5.56 -6.75 2.04
CA GLU A 109 5.73 -5.89 0.87
C GLU A 109 4.97 -4.57 1.04
N ALA A 110 3.68 -4.63 1.36
CA ALA A 110 2.84 -3.45 1.54
C ALA A 110 3.32 -2.58 2.71
N PHE A 111 3.71 -3.21 3.83
CA PHE A 111 4.21 -2.53 5.02
C PHE A 111 5.51 -1.77 4.74
N LEU A 112 6.51 -2.44 4.18
CA LEU A 112 7.81 -1.82 3.88
C LEU A 112 7.68 -0.70 2.82
N LYS A 113 6.75 -0.81 1.88
CA LYS A 113 6.41 0.29 0.97
C LYS A 113 5.81 1.49 1.69
N ALA A 114 4.82 1.26 2.57
CA ALA A 114 4.17 2.31 3.35
C ALA A 114 5.18 2.98 4.30
N GLN A 115 6.08 2.22 4.90
CA GLN A 115 7.14 2.73 5.76
C GLN A 115 8.08 3.68 5.01
N ARG A 116 8.57 3.27 3.83
CA ARG A 116 9.41 4.14 2.99
C ARG A 116 8.68 5.39 2.51
N ALA A 117 7.39 5.28 2.19
CA ALA A 117 6.59 6.41 1.72
C ALA A 117 6.37 7.49 2.77
N ARG A 118 6.72 7.27 4.04
CA ARG A 118 6.73 8.31 5.07
C ARG A 118 7.86 9.33 4.88
N GLU A 119 8.89 8.98 4.12
CA GLU A 119 10.07 9.83 3.86
C GLU A 119 10.73 10.33 5.17
N LEU A 120 10.88 9.44 6.15
CA LEU A 120 11.51 9.71 7.43
C LEU A 120 12.72 8.81 7.63
N ASP A 121 13.80 9.41 8.06
CA ASP A 121 15.04 8.74 8.44
C ASP A 121 15.13 8.50 9.97
N ASP A 122 13.97 8.38 10.64
CA ASP A 122 13.90 8.35 12.11
C ASP A 122 14.16 6.96 12.71
N GLY A 123 14.46 5.96 11.88
CA GLY A 123 14.69 4.59 12.35
C GLY A 123 13.50 3.99 13.10
N TRP A 124 12.32 4.61 12.98
CA TRP A 124 11.13 4.17 13.69
C TRP A 124 10.73 2.77 13.26
N GLU A 125 10.61 1.88 14.22
CA GLU A 125 10.06 0.55 14.06
C GLU A 125 8.69 0.45 14.75
N PRO A 126 7.77 -0.35 14.21
CA PRO A 126 6.48 -0.57 14.84
C PRO A 126 6.65 -1.31 16.16
N HIS A 127 5.94 -0.84 17.18
CA HIS A 127 5.91 -1.48 18.49
C HIS A 127 4.54 -2.10 18.73
N ASN A 128 4.49 -3.21 19.47
CA ASN A 128 3.26 -3.87 19.88
C ASN A 128 2.34 -4.27 18.71
N LEU A 129 2.93 -4.73 17.63
CA LEU A 129 2.15 -5.36 16.56
C LEU A 129 1.53 -6.67 17.08
N HIS A 130 0.47 -7.11 16.42
CA HIS A 130 -0.03 -8.45 16.63
C HIS A 130 1.07 -9.46 16.24
N PRO A 131 1.28 -10.56 16.99
CA PRO A 131 2.37 -11.52 16.76
C PRO A 131 2.46 -12.06 15.33
N TRP A 132 1.32 -12.20 14.64
CA TRP A 132 1.31 -12.60 13.24
C TRP A 132 2.04 -11.59 12.34
N PHE A 133 1.78 -10.29 12.52
CA PHE A 133 2.45 -9.24 11.75
C PHE A 133 3.94 -9.13 12.09
N GLU A 134 4.30 -9.31 13.37
CA GLU A 134 5.70 -9.37 13.80
C GLU A 134 6.41 -10.54 13.13
N GLY A 135 5.77 -11.71 13.06
CA GLY A 135 6.28 -12.89 12.38
C GLY A 135 6.53 -12.67 10.89
N GLU A 136 5.60 -12.01 10.19
CA GLU A 136 5.75 -11.67 8.77
C GLU A 136 6.93 -10.72 8.52
N LEU A 137 7.11 -9.71 9.38
CA LEU A 137 8.23 -8.77 9.26
C LEU A 137 9.56 -9.43 9.62
N GLU A 138 9.58 -10.30 10.61
CA GLU A 138 10.77 -11.06 10.97
C GLU A 138 11.17 -12.03 9.83
N ALA A 139 10.21 -12.72 9.24
CA ALA A 139 10.48 -13.55 8.06
C ALA A 139 11.07 -12.73 6.91
N ALA A 140 10.57 -11.52 6.67
CA ALA A 140 11.14 -10.60 5.69
C ALA A 140 12.58 -10.19 6.06
N ARG A 141 12.86 -9.85 7.32
CA ARG A 141 14.24 -9.54 7.80
C ARG A 141 15.19 -10.71 7.59
N GLN A 142 14.75 -11.92 7.87
CA GLN A 142 15.55 -13.11 7.66
C GLN A 142 15.95 -13.31 6.21
N THR A 143 15.12 -12.94 5.23
CA THR A 143 15.52 -13.00 3.81
C THR A 143 16.70 -12.06 3.52
N LEU A 144 16.72 -10.87 4.13
CA LEU A 144 17.81 -9.91 3.99
C LEU A 144 19.08 -10.40 4.70
N ASN A 145 18.95 -10.87 5.94
CA ASN A 145 20.09 -11.31 6.77
C ASN A 145 20.81 -12.55 6.22
N ARG A 146 20.18 -13.31 5.32
CA ARG A 146 20.83 -14.45 4.65
C ARG A 146 21.78 -14.03 3.53
N ILE A 147 21.82 -12.78 3.15
CA ILE A 147 22.74 -12.30 2.11
C ILE A 147 24.17 -12.28 2.68
N THR A 148 25.02 -13.14 2.16
CA THR A 148 26.46 -13.17 2.47
C THR A 148 27.27 -12.41 1.41
N SER A 149 26.83 -12.41 0.17
CA SER A 149 27.45 -11.71 -0.94
C SER A 149 26.43 -11.45 -2.05
N LEU A 150 26.48 -10.26 -2.66
CA LEU A 150 25.64 -9.93 -3.82
C LEU A 150 25.99 -10.78 -5.05
N ASP A 151 27.22 -11.29 -5.13
CA ASP A 151 27.66 -12.09 -6.27
C ASP A 151 27.15 -13.53 -6.21
N ALA A 152 26.76 -13.99 -5.03
CA ALA A 152 26.19 -15.31 -4.82
C ALA A 152 24.69 -15.39 -5.10
N LEU A 153 24.00 -14.24 -5.20
CA LEU A 153 22.55 -14.20 -5.41
C LEU A 153 22.18 -14.60 -6.84
N VAL A 154 21.26 -15.55 -6.95
CA VAL A 154 20.63 -15.96 -8.22
C VAL A 154 19.24 -15.34 -8.37
N ALA A 155 18.59 -15.53 -9.52
CA ALA A 155 17.29 -14.92 -9.83
C ALA A 155 16.22 -15.14 -8.75
N ASP A 156 16.15 -16.36 -8.20
CA ASP A 156 15.17 -16.71 -7.15
C ASP A 156 15.43 -15.96 -5.83
N ASP A 157 16.70 -15.75 -5.49
CA ASP A 157 17.06 -14.99 -4.28
C ASP A 157 16.65 -13.53 -4.44
N TRP A 158 16.95 -12.94 -5.60
CA TRP A 158 16.52 -11.59 -5.93
C TRP A 158 15.00 -11.46 -5.86
N LEU A 159 14.28 -12.41 -6.45
CA LEU A 159 12.81 -12.39 -6.44
C LEU A 159 12.25 -12.52 -5.02
N ARG A 160 12.84 -13.42 -4.20
CA ARG A 160 12.46 -13.59 -2.79
C ARG A 160 12.64 -12.31 -1.98
N LEU A 161 13.78 -11.64 -2.13
CA LEU A 161 14.05 -10.35 -1.48
C LEU A 161 13.04 -9.28 -1.90
N LYS A 162 12.76 -9.20 -3.19
CA LYS A 162 11.83 -8.20 -3.71
C LYS A 162 10.39 -8.47 -3.28
N ARG A 163 9.94 -9.72 -3.26
CA ARG A 163 8.62 -10.14 -2.75
C ARG A 163 8.47 -9.91 -1.25
N ALA A 164 9.57 -10.01 -0.49
CA ALA A 164 9.58 -9.65 0.92
C ALA A 164 9.45 -8.13 1.17
N GLY A 165 9.59 -7.31 0.11
CA GLY A 165 9.39 -5.86 0.17
C GLY A 165 10.66 -5.02 0.22
N TRP A 166 11.86 -5.63 0.17
CA TRP A 166 13.11 -4.91 0.24
C TRP A 166 13.40 -4.07 -1.01
N SER A 167 13.70 -2.78 -0.81
CA SER A 167 14.15 -1.90 -1.89
C SER A 167 15.59 -2.21 -2.30
N ASP A 168 15.98 -1.76 -3.50
CA ASP A 168 17.37 -1.87 -3.92
C ASP A 168 18.28 -1.06 -2.98
N ALA A 169 17.80 0.09 -2.48
CA ALA A 169 18.51 0.91 -1.49
C ALA A 169 18.72 0.17 -0.16
N ALA A 170 17.70 -0.48 0.40
CA ALA A 170 17.83 -1.23 1.66
C ALA A 170 18.77 -2.44 1.53
N ILE A 171 18.74 -3.13 0.39
CA ILE A 171 19.70 -4.22 0.11
C ILE A 171 21.13 -3.66 -0.03
N ALA A 172 21.28 -2.51 -0.67
CA ALA A 172 22.57 -1.82 -0.83
C ALA A 172 23.16 -1.43 0.52
N GLU A 173 22.36 -0.81 1.38
CA GLU A 173 22.74 -0.44 2.75
C GLU A 173 23.20 -1.67 3.55
N HIS A 174 22.40 -2.75 3.55
CA HIS A 174 22.74 -4.00 4.23
C HIS A 174 24.06 -4.60 3.76
N CYS A 175 24.35 -4.51 2.45
CA CYS A 175 25.54 -5.11 1.86
C CYS A 175 26.74 -4.14 1.79
N GLY A 176 26.63 -2.89 2.24
CA GLY A 176 27.67 -1.86 2.12
C GLY A 176 28.02 -1.56 0.67
N ARG A 177 27.04 -1.49 -0.22
CA ARG A 177 27.19 -1.26 -1.66
C ARG A 177 26.32 -0.08 -2.12
N SER A 178 26.50 0.37 -3.39
CA SER A 178 25.63 1.39 -3.96
C SER A 178 24.32 0.79 -4.49
N GLU A 179 23.24 1.57 -4.45
CA GLU A 179 21.95 1.16 -4.99
C GLU A 179 22.02 0.85 -6.49
N GLU A 180 22.82 1.61 -7.24
CA GLU A 180 23.02 1.40 -8.68
C GLU A 180 23.59 0.02 -8.97
N LEU A 181 24.57 -0.42 -8.19
CA LEU A 181 25.17 -1.75 -8.33
C LEU A 181 24.15 -2.86 -8.04
N VAL A 182 23.39 -2.73 -6.95
CA VAL A 182 22.33 -3.67 -6.58
C VAL A 182 21.27 -3.75 -7.69
N ARG A 183 20.83 -2.60 -8.18
CA ARG A 183 19.86 -2.50 -9.28
C ARG A 183 20.37 -3.13 -10.57
N ALA A 184 21.62 -2.88 -10.93
CA ALA A 184 22.25 -3.46 -12.12
C ALA A 184 22.33 -4.99 -12.01
N LYS A 185 22.80 -5.53 -10.88
CA LYS A 185 22.87 -6.97 -10.63
C LYS A 185 21.50 -7.64 -10.70
N ARG A 186 20.50 -7.09 -9.99
CA ARG A 186 19.14 -7.61 -10.05
C ARG A 186 18.59 -7.64 -11.48
N ARG A 187 18.83 -6.57 -12.25
CA ARG A 187 18.37 -6.47 -13.64
C ARG A 187 19.09 -7.45 -14.57
N SER A 188 20.37 -7.76 -14.34
CA SER A 188 21.12 -8.75 -15.13
C SER A 188 20.56 -10.16 -14.98
N TRP A 189 19.90 -10.47 -13.85
CA TRP A 189 19.13 -11.70 -13.62
C TRP A 189 17.69 -11.65 -14.18
N GLY A 190 17.33 -10.60 -14.93
CA GLY A 190 15.99 -10.45 -15.49
C GLY A 190 14.89 -10.09 -14.48
N VAL A 191 15.23 -9.91 -13.19
CA VAL A 191 14.24 -9.61 -12.16
C VAL A 191 13.80 -8.15 -12.26
N ARG A 192 12.57 -7.94 -12.67
CA ARG A 192 11.94 -6.64 -12.88
C ARG A 192 10.62 -6.57 -12.12
N PRO A 193 10.16 -5.36 -11.72
CA PRO A 193 8.82 -5.22 -11.20
C PRO A 193 7.79 -5.53 -12.28
N SER A 194 6.65 -6.05 -11.87
CA SER A 194 5.42 -6.13 -12.63
C SER A 194 4.39 -5.15 -12.06
N TYR A 195 3.37 -4.85 -12.81
CA TYR A 195 2.32 -3.92 -12.42
C TYR A 195 0.98 -4.64 -12.44
N ARG A 196 0.32 -4.68 -11.30
CA ARG A 196 -1.00 -5.28 -11.12
C ARG A 196 -2.04 -4.19 -10.99
N ARG A 197 -3.24 -4.48 -11.46
CA ARG A 197 -4.36 -3.56 -11.40
C ARG A 197 -4.90 -3.48 -9.97
N VAL A 198 -5.24 -2.27 -9.54
CA VAL A 198 -6.01 -2.07 -8.31
C VAL A 198 -7.47 -2.36 -8.65
N ASP A 199 -7.95 -3.49 -8.20
CA ASP A 199 -9.33 -3.90 -8.37
C ASP A 199 -9.93 -4.38 -7.04
N SER A 200 -11.22 -4.50 -6.98
CA SER A 200 -11.93 -5.04 -5.83
C SER A 200 -12.77 -6.27 -6.21
N CYS A 201 -12.36 -6.98 -7.23
CA CYS A 201 -13.01 -8.20 -7.72
C CYS A 201 -12.05 -9.41 -7.80
N ALA A 202 -10.84 -9.31 -7.27
CA ALA A 202 -9.84 -10.39 -7.19
C ALA A 202 -9.68 -11.16 -8.53
N ALA A 203 -9.71 -10.45 -9.66
CA ALA A 203 -9.68 -10.98 -11.01
C ALA A 203 -10.87 -11.92 -11.38
N GLU A 204 -11.92 -12.00 -10.56
CA GLU A 204 -13.13 -12.77 -10.89
C GLU A 204 -13.90 -12.15 -12.05
N VAL A 205 -13.77 -10.83 -12.23
CA VAL A 205 -14.36 -10.05 -13.32
C VAL A 205 -13.29 -9.14 -13.89
N GLU A 206 -13.30 -8.88 -15.20
CA GLU A 206 -12.37 -7.93 -15.80
C GLU A 206 -12.60 -6.53 -15.22
N ALA A 207 -11.58 -5.95 -14.60
CA ALA A 207 -11.65 -4.63 -13.98
C ALA A 207 -11.26 -3.53 -14.97
N ALA A 208 -12.05 -2.47 -15.03
CA ALA A 208 -11.78 -1.28 -15.83
C ALA A 208 -10.94 -0.22 -15.12
N SER A 209 -10.33 -0.55 -13.96
CA SER A 209 -9.50 0.37 -13.20
C SER A 209 -8.25 0.78 -13.97
N ASN A 210 -7.91 2.08 -13.93
CA ASN A 210 -6.68 2.63 -14.49
C ASN A 210 -5.56 2.78 -13.43
N TYR A 211 -5.80 2.34 -12.19
CA TYR A 211 -4.81 2.36 -11.12
C TYR A 211 -4.00 1.07 -11.10
N LEU A 212 -2.69 1.22 -11.02
CA LEU A 212 -1.76 0.11 -10.97
C LEU A 212 -0.87 0.24 -9.72
N TYR A 213 -0.48 -0.89 -9.15
CA TYR A 213 0.56 -0.96 -8.15
C TYR A 213 1.70 -1.87 -8.64
N SER A 214 2.92 -1.54 -8.27
CA SER A 214 4.08 -2.38 -8.60
C SER A 214 4.18 -3.54 -7.63
N THR A 215 4.56 -4.72 -8.12
CA THR A 215 4.91 -5.90 -7.33
C THR A 215 5.99 -6.72 -8.04
N TRP A 216 6.23 -7.96 -7.63
CA TRP A 216 7.34 -8.76 -8.14
C TRP A 216 6.94 -10.20 -8.44
N GLY A 217 7.33 -10.67 -9.62
CA GLY A 217 7.15 -12.06 -10.04
C GLY A 217 5.70 -12.46 -10.32
N GLU A 218 4.87 -11.46 -10.59
CA GLU A 218 3.50 -11.62 -11.05
C GLU A 218 3.42 -11.31 -12.56
N GLU A 219 2.30 -11.66 -13.18
CA GLU A 219 2.00 -11.23 -14.54
C GLU A 219 1.82 -9.71 -14.59
N ASP A 220 2.35 -9.08 -15.65
CA ASP A 220 2.23 -7.64 -15.84
C ASP A 220 0.89 -7.31 -16.52
N GLU A 221 0.02 -6.62 -15.82
CA GLU A 221 -1.27 -6.15 -16.32
C GLU A 221 -1.21 -4.75 -16.94
N ALA A 222 -0.05 -4.09 -16.91
CA ALA A 222 0.14 -2.85 -17.62
C ALA A 222 0.17 -3.12 -19.12
N ARG A 223 -0.88 -2.73 -19.81
CA ARG A 223 -1.02 -2.84 -21.26
C ARG A 223 -0.85 -1.46 -21.89
N PRO A 224 0.40 -1.08 -22.28
CA PRO A 224 0.60 0.20 -22.91
C PRO A 224 -0.02 0.21 -24.30
N ASP A 225 -0.84 1.22 -24.58
CA ASP A 225 -1.24 1.58 -25.93
C ASP A 225 0.02 1.96 -26.73
N GLY A 226 0.34 1.19 -27.77
CA GLY A 226 1.56 1.35 -28.59
C GLY A 226 1.52 2.54 -29.56
N GLU A 227 0.35 3.14 -29.77
CA GLU A 227 0.12 4.10 -30.85
C GLU A 227 0.33 5.57 -30.43
N LYS A 228 0.31 5.88 -29.15
CA LYS A 228 0.40 7.25 -28.65
C LYS A 228 1.71 7.55 -27.96
N PRO A 229 2.22 8.79 -28.05
CA PRO A 229 3.33 9.26 -27.23
C PRO A 229 3.02 9.08 -25.74
N ARG A 230 4.00 8.58 -24.97
CA ARG A 230 3.84 8.35 -23.53
C ARG A 230 4.44 9.51 -22.76
N VAL A 231 3.68 10.07 -21.84
CA VAL A 231 4.13 11.10 -20.91
C VAL A 231 3.99 10.56 -19.48
N VAL A 232 5.09 10.56 -18.74
CA VAL A 232 5.10 10.20 -17.32
C VAL A 232 5.15 11.49 -16.51
N ILE A 233 4.15 11.73 -15.67
CA ILE A 233 4.13 12.84 -14.73
C ILE A 233 4.59 12.31 -13.39
N LEU A 234 5.76 12.74 -12.93
CA LEU A 234 6.27 12.43 -11.62
C LEU A 234 5.67 13.44 -10.62
N GLY A 235 4.59 13.04 -9.98
CA GLY A 235 3.92 13.83 -8.97
C GLY A 235 3.89 13.10 -7.64
N SER A 236 3.79 13.86 -6.54
CA SER A 236 3.70 13.29 -5.21
C SER A 236 2.35 12.62 -4.94
N GLY A 237 1.30 13.00 -5.68
CA GLY A 237 -0.04 12.48 -5.48
C GLY A 237 -0.53 12.59 -4.02
N PRO A 238 -1.72 12.11 -3.69
CA PRO A 238 -2.26 12.17 -2.33
C PRO A 238 -1.67 11.12 -1.38
N ASN A 239 -0.68 10.36 -1.81
CA ASN A 239 0.04 9.40 -0.96
C ASN A 239 1.26 10.02 -0.30
N ARG A 240 1.60 11.27 -0.63
CA ARG A 240 2.69 11.98 -0.02
C ARG A 240 2.20 12.82 1.15
N ILE A 241 2.98 12.80 2.22
CA ILE A 241 2.72 13.58 3.42
C ILE A 241 2.87 15.06 3.13
N GLY A 242 1.85 15.85 3.53
CA GLY A 242 1.83 17.30 3.36
C GLY A 242 1.15 17.79 2.08
N GLN A 243 0.42 16.92 1.40
CA GLN A 243 -0.44 17.30 0.27
C GLN A 243 -1.90 16.97 0.52
#